data_42bc16ef80c69f7d633e7d5f02e10e00
#
_entry.id   42bc16ef80c69f7d633e7d5f02e10e00
#
_cell.length_a   1.000
_cell.length_b   1.000
_cell.length_c   1.000
_cell.angle_alpha   90.00
_cell.angle_beta   90.00
_cell.angle_gamma   90.00
#
_symmetry.space_group_name_H-M   'P 1'
#
loop_
_entity.id
_entity.type
_entity.pdbx_description
1 polymer ?
#
loop_
_entity_poly.entity_id
_entity_poly.type
_entity_poly.pdbx_seq_one_letter_code
_entity_poly.pdbx_strand_id
1 'polypeptide(L)'
;MGQHAAADRHRLAGALGVLLVVTPLFVPPPAQSQAPTAVSLFQGADLALGERLLVEHNCAACHTRKMGGDGSAIYRPQGRINTPGFLRGMVEQCNMELKLSLFPEEVTAIAAVLNRDHYKFK
;
A
#
# COMPACT_ATOMS: atom_id res chain seq x y z
N MET A 1 31.60 64.63 66.07
CA MET A 1 30.24 64.90 66.48
C MET A 1 29.26 64.31 65.51
N GLY A 2 28.40 63.44 66.02
CA GLY A 2 27.08 63.01 65.53
C GLY A 2 27.07 62.01 64.37
N GLN A 3 27.04 60.73 64.62
CA GLN A 3 25.90 59.84 64.90
C GLN A 3 24.72 60.02 63.88
N HIS A 4 24.41 59.06 63.16
CA HIS A 4 23.23 58.25 63.42
C HIS A 4 23.16 57.04 62.42
N ALA A 5 23.00 55.86 63.00
CA ALA A 5 22.65 54.61 62.34
C ALA A 5 21.26 54.69 61.78
N ALA A 6 21.07 54.09 60.60
CA ALA A 6 19.75 53.60 60.11
C ALA A 6 19.87 52.22 59.53
N ALA A 7 19.25 51.29 60.20
CA ALA A 7 19.13 49.92 59.84
C ALA A 7 18.27 49.77 58.56
N ASP A 8 18.77 49.18 57.54
CA ASP A 8 18.00 48.86 56.36
C ASP A 8 17.57 47.41 56.40
N ARG A 9 16.28 47.21 56.35
CA ARG A 9 15.61 45.91 56.46
C ARG A 9 15.64 45.21 55.09
N HIS A 10 16.48 44.22 55.01
CA HIS A 10 16.46 43.33 53.84
C HIS A 10 15.11 42.62 53.72
N ARG A 11 14.30 43.02 52.77
CA ARG A 11 13.14 42.30 52.30
C ARG A 11 13.61 41.22 51.37
N LEU A 12 13.62 39.97 51.85
CA LEU A 12 13.73 38.77 51.04
C LEU A 12 12.45 38.59 50.22
N ALA A 13 12.50 39.02 48.97
CA ALA A 13 11.47 38.67 47.99
C ALA A 13 11.80 37.27 47.44
N GLY A 14 11.08 36.28 47.93
CA GLY A 14 11.13 34.94 47.40
C GLY A 14 10.51 34.90 46.01
N ALA A 15 11.35 34.76 44.99
CA ALA A 15 10.89 34.45 43.64
C ALA A 15 10.57 32.96 43.57
N LEU A 16 9.29 32.58 43.62
CA LEU A 16 8.84 31.28 43.25
C LEU A 16 9.03 31.12 41.72
N GLY A 17 10.11 30.46 41.31
CA GLY A 17 10.31 30.04 39.94
C GLY A 17 9.36 28.86 39.61
N VAL A 18 8.30 29.17 38.88
CA VAL A 18 7.45 28.11 38.30
C VAL A 18 8.24 27.47 37.18
N LEU A 19 8.76 26.25 37.42
CA LEU A 19 9.41 25.45 36.41
C LEU A 19 8.32 24.86 35.48
N LEU A 20 8.09 25.48 34.34
CA LEU A 20 7.23 24.95 33.28
C LEU A 20 7.97 23.77 32.64
N VAL A 21 7.60 22.54 33.06
CA VAL A 21 8.03 21.31 32.40
C VAL A 21 7.27 21.18 31.08
N VAL A 22 7.90 21.59 29.98
CA VAL A 22 7.37 21.35 28.64
C VAL A 22 7.63 19.88 28.30
N THR A 23 6.62 19.04 28.47
CA THR A 23 6.67 17.65 27.98
C THR A 23 6.51 17.65 26.47
N PRO A 24 7.49 17.15 25.68
CA PRO A 24 7.30 17.02 24.24
C PRO A 24 6.21 16.01 23.96
N LEU A 25 5.13 16.45 23.31
CA LEU A 25 4.12 15.56 22.75
C LEU A 25 4.79 14.77 21.62
N PHE A 26 5.14 13.51 21.91
CA PHE A 26 5.63 12.57 20.89
C PHE A 26 4.44 12.18 20.00
N VAL A 27 4.30 12.87 18.86
CA VAL A 27 3.34 12.49 17.81
C VAL A 27 4.00 11.40 16.99
N PRO A 28 3.49 10.15 17.01
CA PRO A 28 4.03 9.09 16.17
C PRO A 28 3.83 9.48 14.69
N PRO A 29 4.81 9.19 13.81
CA PRO A 29 4.65 9.43 12.39
C PRO A 29 3.46 8.62 11.85
N PRO A 30 2.74 9.14 10.84
CA PRO A 30 1.66 8.40 10.21
C PRO A 30 2.19 7.09 9.65
N ALA A 31 1.48 5.99 9.95
CA ALA A 31 1.79 4.68 9.39
C ALA A 31 1.70 4.77 7.86
N GLN A 32 2.84 4.66 7.19
CA GLN A 32 2.88 4.62 5.73
C GLN A 32 2.34 3.27 5.28
N SER A 33 1.16 3.27 4.67
CA SER A 33 0.61 2.09 4.01
C SER A 33 1.47 1.79 2.78
N GLN A 34 2.34 0.80 2.88
CA GLN A 34 3.13 0.33 1.75
C GLN A 34 2.23 -0.46 0.80
N ALA A 35 2.36 -0.20 -0.51
CA ALA A 35 1.67 -1.00 -1.52
C ALA A 35 2.08 -2.47 -1.40
N PRO A 36 1.14 -3.43 -1.54
CA PRO A 36 1.45 -4.84 -1.42
C PRO A 36 2.45 -5.28 -2.50
N THR A 37 3.43 -6.09 -2.09
CA THR A 37 4.36 -6.74 -3.02
C THR A 37 3.68 -7.93 -3.70
N ALA A 38 4.26 -8.45 -4.80
CA ALA A 38 3.73 -9.66 -5.45
C ALA A 38 3.79 -10.86 -4.50
N VAL A 39 4.84 -10.97 -3.70
CA VAL A 39 4.97 -12.05 -2.71
C VAL A 39 3.83 -12.01 -1.71
N SER A 40 3.53 -10.86 -1.11
CA SER A 40 2.45 -10.74 -0.13
C SER A 40 1.05 -10.88 -0.74
N LEU A 41 0.87 -10.39 -1.97
CA LEU A 41 -0.44 -10.40 -2.64
C LEU A 41 -0.81 -11.76 -3.21
N PHE A 42 0.18 -12.50 -3.73
CA PHE A 42 -0.03 -13.79 -4.42
C PHE A 42 0.38 -14.99 -3.58
N GLN A 43 0.80 -14.78 -2.33
CA GLN A 43 1.16 -15.88 -1.43
C GLN A 43 -0.02 -16.82 -1.22
N GLY A 44 0.20 -18.10 -1.47
CA GLY A 44 -0.84 -19.12 -1.31
C GLY A 44 -1.91 -19.15 -2.42
N ALA A 45 -1.76 -18.33 -3.48
CA ALA A 45 -2.67 -18.38 -4.62
C ALA A 45 -2.62 -19.75 -5.32
N ASP A 46 -3.79 -20.30 -5.63
CA ASP A 46 -3.91 -21.56 -6.36
C ASP A 46 -3.65 -21.32 -7.86
N LEU A 47 -2.41 -21.56 -8.28
CA LEU A 47 -2.01 -21.38 -9.69
C LEU A 47 -2.75 -22.33 -10.63
N ALA A 48 -3.04 -23.56 -10.21
CA ALA A 48 -3.76 -24.52 -11.03
C ALA A 48 -5.22 -24.07 -11.26
N LEU A 49 -5.85 -23.47 -10.23
CA LEU A 49 -7.15 -22.85 -10.37
C LEU A 49 -7.08 -21.67 -11.36
N GLY A 50 -6.09 -20.78 -11.20
CA GLY A 50 -5.91 -19.64 -12.10
C GLY A 50 -5.74 -20.05 -13.56
N GLU A 51 -4.94 -21.08 -13.85
CA GLU A 51 -4.76 -21.63 -15.19
C GLU A 51 -6.07 -22.16 -15.78
N ARG A 52 -6.85 -22.93 -15.01
CA ARG A 52 -8.16 -23.42 -15.45
C ARG A 52 -9.11 -22.28 -15.79
N LEU A 53 -9.21 -21.27 -14.92
CA LEU A 53 -10.10 -20.13 -15.11
C LEU A 53 -9.73 -19.28 -16.33
N LEU A 54 -8.44 -19.10 -16.62
CA LEU A 54 -7.97 -18.41 -17.84
C LEU A 54 -8.48 -19.13 -19.12
N VAL A 55 -8.51 -20.44 -19.10
CA VAL A 55 -9.03 -21.27 -20.23
C VAL A 55 -10.55 -21.24 -20.25
N GLU A 56 -11.20 -21.50 -19.14
CA GLU A 56 -12.65 -21.58 -19.00
C GLU A 56 -13.36 -20.28 -19.46
N HIS A 57 -12.85 -19.13 -19.01
CA HIS A 57 -13.40 -17.83 -19.40
C HIS A 57 -12.84 -17.31 -20.72
N ASN A 58 -12.03 -18.11 -21.41
CA ASN A 58 -11.53 -17.81 -22.74
C ASN A 58 -10.82 -16.44 -22.85
N CYS A 59 -10.05 -16.10 -21.84
CA CYS A 59 -9.39 -14.79 -21.72
C CYS A 59 -8.47 -14.49 -22.90
N ALA A 60 -7.74 -15.49 -23.39
CA ALA A 60 -6.85 -15.35 -24.54
C ALA A 60 -7.58 -14.95 -25.82
N ALA A 61 -8.78 -15.47 -26.07
CA ALA A 61 -9.53 -15.15 -27.29
C ALA A 61 -9.95 -13.68 -27.37
N CYS A 62 -10.32 -13.07 -26.24
CA CYS A 62 -10.61 -11.64 -26.18
C CYS A 62 -9.35 -10.81 -26.46
N HIS A 63 -8.22 -11.17 -25.83
CA HIS A 63 -6.96 -10.50 -26.03
C HIS A 63 -6.43 -10.66 -27.46
N THR A 64 -6.58 -11.85 -28.06
CA THR A 64 -6.25 -12.09 -29.47
C THR A 64 -7.03 -11.19 -30.42
N ARG A 65 -8.33 -11.01 -30.20
CA ARG A 65 -9.14 -10.08 -31.03
C ARG A 65 -8.67 -8.65 -30.93
N LYS A 66 -8.18 -8.22 -29.77
CA LYS A 66 -7.72 -6.83 -29.54
C LYS A 66 -6.30 -6.57 -30.02
N MET A 67 -5.41 -7.55 -29.84
CA MET A 67 -3.96 -7.35 -30.03
C MET A 67 -3.38 -8.13 -31.22
N GLY A 68 -4.13 -9.10 -31.75
CA GLY A 68 -3.62 -10.07 -32.72
C GLY A 68 -2.72 -11.15 -32.06
N GLY A 69 -2.15 -12.03 -32.90
CA GLY A 69 -1.31 -13.12 -32.43
C GLY A 69 -2.03 -14.05 -31.45
N ASP A 70 -1.35 -14.42 -30.37
CA ASP A 70 -1.89 -15.21 -29.26
C ASP A 70 -2.54 -14.37 -28.16
N GLY A 71 -2.61 -13.05 -28.32
CA GLY A 71 -3.15 -12.11 -27.35
C GLY A 71 -2.17 -11.72 -26.24
N SER A 72 -1.01 -12.33 -26.14
CA SER A 72 -0.05 -12.08 -25.05
C SER A 72 0.58 -10.69 -25.11
N ALA A 73 0.56 -10.03 -26.27
CA ALA A 73 1.07 -8.68 -26.44
C ALA A 73 0.37 -7.62 -25.58
N ILE A 74 -0.79 -7.92 -24.98
CA ILE A 74 -1.45 -7.05 -24.02
C ILE A 74 -0.72 -7.02 -22.66
N TYR A 75 0.03 -8.07 -22.31
CA TYR A 75 0.72 -8.19 -21.04
C TYR A 75 2.07 -7.49 -21.09
N ARG A 76 2.07 -6.22 -20.67
CA ARG A 76 3.27 -5.36 -20.73
C ARG A 76 3.67 -4.92 -19.32
N PRO A 77 4.71 -5.52 -18.71
CA PRO A 77 5.14 -5.20 -17.35
C PRO A 77 5.54 -3.73 -17.12
N GLN A 78 5.95 -3.05 -18.18
CA GLN A 78 6.35 -1.63 -18.15
C GLN A 78 5.26 -0.69 -18.67
N GLY A 79 4.06 -1.20 -18.90
CA GLY A 79 2.91 -0.41 -19.32
C GLY A 79 2.14 0.19 -18.14
N ARG A 80 0.82 0.39 -18.33
CA ARG A 80 -0.08 0.89 -17.29
C ARG A 80 -0.12 -0.02 -16.06
N ILE A 81 0.00 -1.33 -16.26
CA ILE A 81 0.03 -2.34 -15.21
C ILE A 81 1.48 -2.53 -14.79
N ASN A 82 1.92 -1.77 -13.80
CA ASN A 82 3.31 -1.72 -13.35
C ASN A 82 3.49 -2.13 -11.87
N THR A 83 2.44 -2.64 -11.22
CA THR A 83 2.48 -3.19 -9.87
C THR A 83 1.61 -4.43 -9.74
N PRO A 84 1.89 -5.31 -8.76
CA PRO A 84 1.04 -6.47 -8.47
C PRO A 84 -0.42 -6.09 -8.17
N GLY A 85 -0.62 -5.00 -7.43
CA GLY A 85 -1.96 -4.49 -7.11
C GLY A 85 -2.73 -4.04 -8.35
N PHE A 86 -2.08 -3.34 -9.28
CA PHE A 86 -2.72 -2.97 -10.56
C PHE A 86 -3.02 -4.19 -11.43
N LEU A 87 -2.16 -5.20 -11.43
CA LEU A 87 -2.42 -6.45 -12.14
C LEU A 87 -3.69 -7.12 -11.63
N ARG A 88 -3.78 -7.34 -10.31
CA ARG A 88 -4.97 -7.92 -9.70
C ARG A 88 -6.22 -7.06 -9.95
N GLY A 89 -6.09 -5.74 -9.82
CA GLY A 89 -7.18 -4.79 -10.10
C GLY A 89 -7.68 -4.85 -11.54
N MET A 90 -6.80 -5.07 -12.51
CA MET A 90 -7.20 -5.25 -13.92
C MET A 90 -7.97 -6.55 -14.14
N VAL A 91 -7.57 -7.64 -13.50
CA VAL A 91 -8.33 -8.91 -13.54
C VAL A 91 -9.72 -8.71 -12.94
N GLU A 92 -9.81 -8.00 -11.79
CA GLU A 92 -11.10 -7.66 -11.17
C GLU A 92 -11.96 -6.79 -12.08
N GLN A 93 -11.38 -5.80 -12.76
CA GLN A 93 -12.11 -4.98 -13.72
C GLN A 93 -12.68 -5.84 -14.87
N CYS A 94 -11.89 -6.76 -15.42
CA CYS A 94 -12.39 -7.70 -16.44
C CYS A 94 -13.50 -8.60 -15.89
N ASN A 95 -13.39 -9.08 -14.65
CA ASN A 95 -14.42 -9.84 -13.96
C ASN A 95 -15.76 -9.10 -13.95
N MET A 96 -15.73 -7.81 -13.56
CA MET A 96 -16.93 -6.97 -13.50
C MET A 96 -17.48 -6.65 -14.89
N GLU A 97 -16.64 -6.23 -15.83
CA GLU A 97 -17.05 -5.83 -17.18
C GLU A 97 -17.66 -7.00 -17.98
N LEU A 98 -17.09 -8.20 -17.82
CA LEU A 98 -17.52 -9.40 -18.52
C LEU A 98 -18.55 -10.22 -17.72
N LYS A 99 -18.87 -9.79 -16.50
CA LYS A 99 -19.83 -10.45 -15.59
C LYS A 99 -19.48 -11.92 -15.34
N LEU A 100 -18.20 -12.21 -15.07
CA LEU A 100 -17.72 -13.58 -14.91
C LEU A 100 -18.12 -14.20 -13.56
N SER A 101 -18.48 -13.36 -12.58
CA SER A 101 -18.87 -13.76 -11.22
C SER A 101 -17.76 -14.51 -10.48
N LEU A 102 -16.49 -14.16 -10.74
CA LEU A 102 -15.33 -14.72 -10.04
C LEU A 102 -15.27 -14.23 -8.60
N PHE A 103 -14.91 -15.12 -7.69
CA PHE A 103 -14.62 -14.79 -6.31
C PHE A 103 -13.25 -14.09 -6.16
N PRO A 104 -13.01 -13.33 -5.07
CA PRO A 104 -11.75 -12.61 -4.87
C PRO A 104 -10.49 -13.49 -4.92
N GLU A 105 -10.56 -14.73 -4.43
CA GLU A 105 -9.48 -15.73 -4.50
C GLU A 105 -9.22 -16.19 -5.93
N GLU A 106 -10.25 -16.33 -6.75
CA GLU A 106 -10.14 -16.71 -8.16
C GLU A 106 -9.50 -15.60 -8.99
N VAL A 107 -9.89 -14.35 -8.74
CA VAL A 107 -9.24 -13.16 -9.31
C VAL A 107 -7.75 -13.13 -8.93
N THR A 108 -7.43 -13.45 -7.68
CA THR A 108 -6.05 -13.49 -7.20
C THR A 108 -5.27 -14.63 -7.84
N ALA A 109 -5.89 -15.81 -8.01
CA ALA A 109 -5.29 -16.96 -8.68
C ALA A 109 -4.93 -16.64 -10.15
N ILE A 110 -5.85 -16.03 -10.88
CA ILE A 110 -5.60 -15.58 -12.28
C ILE A 110 -4.45 -14.57 -12.32
N ALA A 111 -4.50 -13.55 -11.45
CA ALA A 111 -3.46 -12.51 -11.40
C ALA A 111 -2.08 -13.10 -11.04
N ALA A 112 -2.02 -14.11 -10.16
CA ALA A 112 -0.79 -14.82 -9.81
C ALA A 112 -0.19 -15.57 -11.01
N VAL A 113 -1.03 -16.25 -11.81
CA VAL A 113 -0.59 -16.91 -13.05
C VAL A 113 -0.04 -15.88 -14.04
N LEU A 114 -0.76 -14.79 -14.27
CA LEU A 114 -0.29 -13.72 -15.17
C LEU A 114 1.01 -13.08 -14.67
N ASN A 115 1.16 -12.92 -13.35
CA ASN A 115 2.42 -12.45 -12.79
C ASN A 115 3.56 -13.45 -13.02
N ARG A 116 3.31 -14.74 -12.79
CA ARG A 116 4.29 -15.82 -13.02
C ARG A 116 4.76 -15.84 -14.47
N ASP A 117 3.85 -15.70 -15.42
CA ASP A 117 4.15 -15.94 -16.83
C ASP A 117 4.64 -14.69 -17.56
N HIS A 118 4.08 -13.52 -17.25
CA HIS A 118 4.28 -12.30 -18.02
C HIS A 118 4.91 -11.14 -17.23
N TYR A 119 4.39 -10.79 -16.04
CA TYR A 119 4.77 -9.54 -15.37
C TYR A 119 6.02 -9.65 -14.50
N LYS A 120 6.24 -10.77 -13.83
CA LYS A 120 7.43 -11.05 -12.98
C LYS A 120 7.66 -10.03 -11.85
N PHE A 121 6.60 -9.38 -11.35
CA PHE A 121 6.71 -8.52 -10.17
C PHE A 121 7.21 -9.31 -8.95
N LYS A 122 7.97 -8.62 -8.08
CA LYS A 122 8.56 -9.17 -6.84
C LYS A 122 7.74 -8.78 -5.62
#